data_736eeeb642ad687a382663abf30680a8
#
_entry.id   736eeeb642ad687a382663abf30680a8
#
_cell.length_a   1.000
_cell.length_b   1.000
_cell.length_c   1.000
_cell.angle_alpha   90.00
_cell.angle_beta   90.00
_cell.angle_gamma   90.00
#
_symmetry.space_group_name_H-M   'P 1'
#
loop_
_entity.id
_entity.type
_entity.pdbx_description
1 polymer ?
#
loop_
_entity_poly.entity_id
_entity_poly.type
_entity_poly.pdbx_seq_one_letter_code
_entity_poly.pdbx_strand_id
1 'polypeptide(L)'
;MYKRQLLSYRGWGDVLVLVFFGFVPVCGTYYVQAYTLNMDVVVLSLVSGLAIDTLLMVNNYRDREQDAVSGKCTLVVRYGKKFGENMYLALGIAAVLLCFWFVYTGKLTPLEFIWAPCVYLYMHALTWRKMIQIGSGKKLNSILGETSRNMLFLGLLLAVALN
;
A
#
# COMPACT_ATOMS: atom_id res chain seq x y z
N MET A 1 -28.28 3.34 17.89
CA MET A 1 -27.25 2.34 18.28
C MET A 1 -26.40 2.04 17.05
N TYR A 2 -25.33 2.79 16.78
CA TYR A 2 -24.43 2.56 15.66
C TYR A 2 -23.69 1.25 15.91
N LYS A 3 -23.91 0.23 15.05
CA LYS A 3 -23.07 -0.97 15.04
C LYS A 3 -21.64 -0.53 14.69
N ARG A 4 -20.78 -0.43 15.70
CA ARG A 4 -19.35 -0.24 15.52
C ARG A 4 -18.87 -1.37 14.60
N GLN A 5 -18.28 -1.00 13.47
CA GLN A 5 -17.63 -1.99 12.58
C GLN A 5 -16.46 -2.59 13.36
N LEU A 6 -16.69 -3.75 13.98
CA LEU A 6 -15.81 -4.37 14.98
C LEU A 6 -14.37 -4.56 14.49
N LEU A 7 -14.18 -4.82 13.19
CA LEU A 7 -12.86 -5.12 12.60
C LEU A 7 -12.00 -3.86 12.41
N SER A 8 -12.55 -2.76 11.87
CA SER A 8 -11.77 -1.52 11.70
C SER A 8 -11.45 -0.84 13.03
N TYR A 9 -12.29 -1.06 14.08
CA TYR A 9 -12.03 -0.57 15.43
C TYR A 9 -10.96 -1.36 16.21
N ARG A 10 -10.55 -2.54 15.72
CA ARG A 10 -9.57 -3.42 16.37
C ARG A 10 -8.20 -3.41 15.69
N GLY A 11 -7.96 -2.55 14.71
CA GLY A 11 -6.68 -2.46 13.99
C GLY A 11 -6.48 -3.53 12.90
N TRP A 12 -7.54 -4.20 12.45
CA TRP A 12 -7.50 -5.18 11.36
C TRP A 12 -7.62 -4.54 9.96
N GLY A 13 -7.68 -3.21 9.89
CA GLY A 13 -7.87 -2.48 8.64
C GLY A 13 -6.82 -2.83 7.58
N ASP A 14 -5.56 -2.86 7.98
CA ASP A 14 -4.42 -3.15 7.09
C ASP A 14 -4.51 -4.57 6.50
N VAL A 15 -4.85 -5.57 7.32
CA VAL A 15 -5.05 -6.96 6.84
C VAL A 15 -6.23 -7.04 5.87
N LEU A 16 -7.34 -6.33 6.17
CA LEU A 16 -8.51 -6.30 5.29
C LEU A 16 -8.19 -5.62 3.95
N VAL A 17 -7.36 -4.59 3.94
CA VAL A 17 -6.90 -3.95 2.68
C VAL A 17 -6.07 -4.93 1.86
N LEU A 18 -5.11 -5.62 2.44
CA LEU A 18 -4.32 -6.63 1.74
C LEU A 18 -5.20 -7.71 1.10
N VAL A 19 -6.21 -8.20 1.82
CA VAL A 19 -7.11 -9.25 1.31
C VAL A 19 -8.08 -8.69 0.26
N PHE A 20 -8.86 -7.66 0.60
CA PHE A 20 -9.98 -7.22 -0.23
C PHE A 20 -9.59 -6.25 -1.35
N PHE A 21 -8.46 -5.55 -1.25
CA PHE A 21 -7.98 -4.64 -2.27
C PHE A 21 -6.70 -5.12 -2.98
N GLY A 22 -5.98 -6.09 -2.39
CA GLY A 22 -4.86 -6.76 -3.03
C GLY A 22 -5.27 -8.12 -3.59
N PHE A 23 -5.45 -9.10 -2.71
CA PHE A 23 -5.59 -10.50 -3.12
C PHE A 23 -6.87 -10.76 -3.93
N VAL A 24 -8.04 -10.36 -3.41
CA VAL A 24 -9.33 -10.67 -4.05
C VAL A 24 -9.44 -10.07 -5.46
N PRO A 25 -9.17 -8.78 -5.71
CA PRO A 25 -9.33 -8.24 -7.06
C PRO A 25 -8.30 -8.78 -8.05
N VAL A 26 -7.03 -8.90 -7.68
CA VAL A 26 -5.97 -9.35 -8.60
C VAL A 26 -6.11 -10.84 -8.90
N CYS A 27 -6.16 -11.69 -7.86
CA CYS A 27 -6.30 -13.13 -8.05
C CYS A 27 -7.67 -13.51 -8.61
N GLY A 28 -8.74 -12.83 -8.17
CA GLY A 28 -10.09 -13.07 -8.66
C GLY A 28 -10.23 -12.72 -10.15
N THR A 29 -9.76 -11.56 -10.58
CA THR A 29 -9.80 -11.16 -12.00
C THR A 29 -9.00 -12.11 -12.87
N TYR A 30 -7.80 -12.50 -12.44
CA TYR A 30 -7.00 -13.47 -13.18
C TYR A 30 -7.66 -14.84 -13.26
N TYR A 31 -8.19 -15.34 -12.13
CA TYR A 31 -8.84 -16.64 -12.07
C TYR A 31 -10.05 -16.75 -12.99
N VAL A 32 -10.89 -15.72 -13.06
CA VAL A 32 -12.07 -15.71 -13.96
C VAL A 32 -11.69 -15.79 -15.43
N GLN A 33 -10.49 -15.28 -15.80
CA GLN A 33 -10.01 -15.29 -17.19
C GLN A 33 -9.22 -16.55 -17.53
N ALA A 34 -8.34 -17.00 -16.63
CA ALA A 34 -7.38 -18.06 -16.88
C ALA A 34 -7.78 -19.43 -16.28
N TYR A 35 -8.79 -19.47 -15.40
CA TYR A 35 -9.23 -20.64 -14.63
C TYR A 35 -8.12 -21.33 -13.83
N THR A 36 -7.00 -20.65 -13.62
CA THR A 36 -5.85 -21.12 -12.86
C THR A 36 -5.31 -19.98 -11.99
N LEU A 37 -4.53 -20.31 -10.96
CA LEU A 37 -3.73 -19.36 -10.20
C LEU A 37 -2.29 -19.81 -10.24
N ASN A 38 -1.37 -18.86 -10.45
CA ASN A 38 0.05 -19.09 -10.38
C ASN A 38 0.69 -18.17 -9.32
N MET A 39 1.93 -18.47 -8.96
CA MET A 39 2.61 -17.73 -7.90
C MET A 39 2.88 -16.25 -8.28
N ASP A 40 3.05 -15.94 -9.56
CA ASP A 40 3.27 -14.57 -10.01
C ASP A 40 2.06 -13.68 -9.71
N VAL A 41 0.85 -14.20 -9.94
CA VAL A 41 -0.40 -13.49 -9.64
C VAL A 41 -0.56 -13.28 -8.14
N VAL A 42 -0.19 -14.26 -7.33
CA VAL A 42 -0.19 -14.13 -5.86
C VAL A 42 0.79 -13.05 -5.41
N VAL A 43 2.03 -13.06 -5.93
CA VAL A 43 3.01 -12.02 -5.61
C VAL A 43 2.54 -10.65 -6.08
N LEU A 44 2.00 -10.53 -7.29
CA LEU A 44 1.46 -9.28 -7.81
C LEU A 44 0.29 -8.75 -6.94
N SER A 45 -0.56 -9.66 -6.45
CA SER A 45 -1.65 -9.30 -5.53
C SER A 45 -1.14 -8.71 -4.20
N LEU A 46 -0.05 -9.26 -3.67
CA LEU A 46 0.60 -8.73 -2.48
C LEU A 46 1.26 -7.37 -2.74
N VAL A 47 1.95 -7.20 -3.87
CA VAL A 47 2.52 -5.90 -4.28
C VAL A 47 1.42 -4.84 -4.37
N SER A 48 0.31 -5.16 -5.05
CA SER A 48 -0.85 -4.27 -5.17
C SER A 48 -1.45 -3.93 -3.81
N GLY A 49 -1.68 -4.94 -2.97
CA GLY A 49 -2.24 -4.77 -1.63
C GLY A 49 -1.39 -3.89 -0.73
N LEU A 50 -0.07 -4.10 -0.71
CA LEU A 50 0.88 -3.28 0.06
C LEU A 50 0.91 -1.83 -0.45
N ALA A 51 0.88 -1.62 -1.77
CA ALA A 51 0.82 -0.29 -2.34
C ALA A 51 -0.49 0.43 -1.94
N ILE A 52 -1.63 -0.25 -1.96
CA ILE A 52 -2.93 0.31 -1.53
C ILE A 52 -2.94 0.57 -0.03
N ASP A 53 -2.30 -0.28 0.77
CA ASP A 53 -2.24 -0.13 2.22
C ASP A 53 -1.46 1.14 2.64
N THR A 54 -0.52 1.62 1.81
CA THR A 54 0.11 2.93 2.03
C THR A 54 -0.91 4.07 2.09
N LEU A 55 -1.99 4.00 1.30
CA LEU A 55 -3.06 4.98 1.31
C LEU A 55 -3.89 4.91 2.61
N LEU A 56 -4.22 3.70 3.08
CA LEU A 56 -4.86 3.50 4.39
C LEU A 56 -3.98 4.04 5.51
N MET A 57 -2.66 3.80 5.43
CA MET A 57 -1.71 4.29 6.43
C MET A 57 -1.69 5.82 6.51
N VAL A 58 -1.71 6.54 5.37
CA VAL A 58 -1.82 8.01 5.35
C VAL A 58 -3.14 8.48 5.96
N ASN A 59 -4.26 7.82 5.64
CA ASN A 59 -5.57 8.12 6.25
C ASN A 59 -5.52 7.97 7.77
N ASN A 60 -5.04 6.84 8.27
CA ASN A 60 -4.92 6.56 9.69
C ASN A 60 -3.95 7.53 10.38
N TYR A 61 -2.87 7.91 9.70
CA TYR A 61 -1.91 8.90 10.19
C TYR A 61 -2.51 10.30 10.31
N ARG A 62 -3.29 10.73 9.30
CA ARG A 62 -3.98 12.03 9.29
C ARG A 62 -5.04 12.11 10.40
N ASP A 63 -5.84 11.04 10.53
CA ASP A 63 -7.05 11.05 11.36
C ASP A 63 -6.79 10.53 12.78
N ARG A 64 -5.55 10.21 13.15
CA ARG A 64 -5.16 9.56 14.41
C ARG A 64 -5.72 10.20 15.69
N GLU A 65 -5.80 11.53 15.72
CA GLU A 65 -6.31 12.26 16.89
C GLU A 65 -7.84 12.11 17.01
N GLN A 66 -8.54 12.19 15.87
CA GLN A 66 -9.99 12.00 15.82
C GLN A 66 -10.36 10.53 16.05
N ASP A 67 -9.60 9.61 15.50
CA ASP A 67 -9.76 8.17 15.70
C ASP A 67 -9.60 7.80 17.18
N ALA A 68 -8.60 8.36 17.87
CA ALA A 68 -8.40 8.16 19.30
C ALA A 68 -9.60 8.64 20.12
N VAL A 69 -10.12 9.84 19.85
CA VAL A 69 -11.30 10.38 20.54
C VAL A 69 -12.56 9.54 20.26
N SER A 70 -12.72 9.02 19.05
CA SER A 70 -13.87 8.17 18.68
C SER A 70 -13.76 6.72 19.18
N GLY A 71 -12.64 6.35 19.81
CA GLY A 71 -12.36 5.00 20.31
C GLY A 71 -12.01 4.00 19.20
N LYS A 72 -11.60 4.48 18.02
CA LYS A 72 -11.11 3.63 16.94
C LYS A 72 -9.61 3.36 17.15
N CYS A 73 -9.24 2.09 17.33
CA CYS A 73 -7.88 1.65 17.61
C CYS A 73 -7.16 1.21 16.32
N THR A 74 -6.82 2.16 15.45
CA THR A 74 -5.94 1.88 14.30
C THR A 74 -4.51 1.59 14.78
N LEU A 75 -3.67 1.00 13.92
CA LEU A 75 -2.26 0.76 14.26
C LEU A 75 -1.55 2.06 14.64
N VAL A 76 -1.85 3.17 13.96
CA VAL A 76 -1.26 4.48 14.26
C VAL A 76 -1.73 5.03 15.62
N VAL A 77 -3.00 4.84 15.97
CA VAL A 77 -3.52 5.22 17.31
C VAL A 77 -2.85 4.38 18.39
N ARG A 78 -2.67 3.09 18.15
CA ARG A 78 -2.11 2.13 19.12
C ARG A 78 -0.61 2.30 19.36
N TYR A 79 0.17 2.49 18.28
CA TYR A 79 1.64 2.51 18.34
C TYR A 79 2.24 3.91 18.15
N GLY A 80 1.41 4.91 17.90
CA GLY A 80 1.79 6.31 17.82
C GLY A 80 2.23 6.78 16.42
N LYS A 81 2.43 8.09 16.34
CA LYS A 81 2.77 8.82 15.12
C LYS A 81 3.99 8.25 14.38
N LYS A 82 5.08 8.02 15.12
CA LYS A 82 6.35 7.57 14.55
C LYS A 82 6.25 6.17 13.96
N PHE A 83 5.43 5.31 14.54
CA PHE A 83 5.10 4.01 13.96
C PHE A 83 4.42 4.16 12.60
N GLY A 84 3.43 5.05 12.47
CA GLY A 84 2.75 5.31 11.19
C GLY A 84 3.71 5.81 10.11
N GLU A 85 4.64 6.70 10.46
CA GLU A 85 5.68 7.19 9.56
C GLU A 85 6.57 6.06 9.04
N ASN A 86 7.05 5.20 9.92
CA ASN A 86 7.92 4.07 9.56
C ASN A 86 7.16 2.99 8.79
N MET A 87 5.91 2.71 9.18
CA MET A 87 5.07 1.70 8.53
C MET A 87 4.73 2.12 7.10
N TYR A 88 4.39 3.41 6.87
CA TYR A 88 4.19 3.92 5.52
C TYR A 88 5.39 3.63 4.62
N LEU A 89 6.61 3.97 5.07
CA LEU A 89 7.84 3.71 4.30
C LEU A 89 8.08 2.22 4.11
N ALA A 90 7.89 1.41 5.16
CA ALA A 90 8.11 -0.03 5.14
C ALA A 90 7.19 -0.76 4.14
N LEU A 91 5.92 -0.35 4.04
CA LEU A 91 4.96 -0.91 3.07
C LEU A 91 5.44 -0.72 1.62
N GLY A 92 5.92 0.48 1.26
CA GLY A 92 6.46 0.75 -0.06
C GLY A 92 7.74 -0.02 -0.36
N ILE A 93 8.65 -0.13 0.62
CA ILE A 93 9.85 -0.96 0.50
C ILE A 93 9.47 -2.43 0.32
N ALA A 94 8.55 -2.96 1.11
CA ALA A 94 8.10 -4.35 1.01
C ALA A 94 7.48 -4.65 -0.36
N ALA A 95 6.67 -3.74 -0.91
CA ALA A 95 6.12 -3.88 -2.26
C ALA A 95 7.23 -3.99 -3.32
N VAL A 96 8.27 -3.15 -3.24
CA VAL A 96 9.41 -3.19 -4.16
C VAL A 96 10.24 -4.45 -3.97
N LEU A 97 10.47 -4.89 -2.73
CA LEU A 97 11.19 -6.14 -2.46
C LEU A 97 10.47 -7.36 -3.06
N LEU A 98 9.14 -7.40 -3.00
CA LEU A 98 8.37 -8.48 -3.65
C LEU A 98 8.52 -8.47 -5.18
N CYS A 99 8.78 -7.32 -5.81
CA CYS A 99 9.04 -7.28 -7.26
C CYS A 99 10.34 -7.99 -7.67
N PHE A 100 11.27 -8.28 -6.73
CA PHE A 100 12.43 -9.14 -7.02
C PHE A 100 12.04 -10.56 -7.44
N TRP A 101 10.86 -11.02 -7.03
CA TRP A 101 10.31 -12.29 -7.52
C TRP A 101 10.29 -12.34 -9.05
N PHE A 102 9.87 -11.25 -9.70
CA PHE A 102 9.77 -11.18 -11.16
C PHE A 102 11.15 -11.14 -11.85
N VAL A 103 12.16 -10.57 -11.17
CA VAL A 103 13.55 -10.66 -11.65
C VAL A 103 14.08 -12.09 -11.52
N TYR A 104 13.82 -12.73 -10.37
CA TYR A 104 14.22 -14.11 -10.10
C TYR A 104 13.58 -15.11 -11.09
N THR A 105 12.31 -14.90 -11.44
CA THR A 105 11.60 -15.75 -12.42
C THR A 105 11.88 -15.38 -13.88
N GLY A 106 12.74 -14.39 -14.14
CA GLY A 106 13.12 -13.93 -15.49
C GLY A 106 12.02 -13.16 -16.22
N LYS A 107 10.97 -12.71 -15.51
CA LYS A 107 9.87 -11.91 -16.08
C LYS A 107 10.14 -10.42 -16.09
N LEU A 108 11.07 -9.95 -15.26
CA LEU A 108 11.63 -8.60 -15.28
C LEU A 108 13.14 -8.70 -15.51
N THR A 109 13.65 -7.91 -16.43
CA THR A 109 15.09 -7.68 -16.51
C THR A 109 15.56 -6.79 -15.37
N PRO A 110 16.85 -6.82 -14.97
CA PRO A 110 17.37 -5.88 -13.98
C PRO A 110 17.14 -4.41 -14.35
N LEU A 111 17.14 -4.08 -15.65
CA LEU A 111 16.87 -2.73 -16.13
C LEU A 111 15.42 -2.32 -15.87
N GLU A 112 14.47 -3.20 -16.17
CA GLU A 112 13.03 -2.98 -15.91
C GLU A 112 12.76 -2.84 -14.43
N PHE A 113 13.45 -3.61 -13.58
CA PHE A 113 13.36 -3.46 -12.12
C PHE A 113 13.83 -2.07 -11.67
N ILE A 114 14.87 -1.50 -12.27
CA ILE A 114 15.37 -0.16 -11.92
C ILE A 114 14.35 0.92 -12.30
N TRP A 115 13.81 0.91 -13.51
CA TRP A 115 12.94 2.01 -13.95
C TRP A 115 11.48 1.87 -13.47
N ALA A 116 11.00 0.69 -13.14
CA ALA A 116 9.64 0.51 -12.64
C ALA A 116 9.57 0.52 -11.09
N PRO A 117 9.97 -0.54 -10.35
CA PRO A 117 9.86 -0.54 -8.90
C PRO A 117 10.72 0.51 -8.19
N CYS A 118 11.96 0.76 -8.66
CA CYS A 118 12.84 1.73 -7.99
C CYS A 118 12.40 3.18 -8.19
N VAL A 119 11.84 3.52 -9.36
CA VAL A 119 11.25 4.86 -9.58
C VAL A 119 10.06 5.06 -8.63
N TYR A 120 9.20 4.04 -8.49
CA TYR A 120 8.13 4.10 -7.50
C TYR A 120 8.69 4.32 -6.09
N LEU A 121 9.71 3.56 -5.67
CA LEU A 121 10.30 3.69 -4.34
C LEU A 121 10.86 5.10 -4.11
N TYR A 122 11.49 5.69 -5.11
CA TYR A 122 11.97 7.07 -5.04
C TYR A 122 10.83 8.07 -4.81
N MET A 123 9.74 7.96 -5.60
CA MET A 123 8.55 8.81 -5.44
C MET A 123 7.90 8.60 -4.08
N HIS A 124 7.80 7.35 -3.62
CA HIS A 124 7.26 6.98 -2.33
C HIS A 124 8.06 7.59 -1.17
N ALA A 125 9.40 7.52 -1.23
CA ALA A 125 10.29 8.11 -0.23
C ALA A 125 10.18 9.65 -0.18
N LEU A 126 10.00 10.31 -1.33
CA LEU A 126 9.75 11.76 -1.38
C LEU A 126 8.42 12.11 -0.70
N THR A 127 7.36 11.35 -0.98
CA THR A 127 6.03 11.53 -0.37
C THR A 127 6.10 11.28 1.14
N TRP A 128 6.83 10.25 1.58
CA TRP A 128 7.10 10.00 3.00
C TRP A 128 7.77 11.17 3.71
N ARG A 129 8.82 11.77 3.12
CA ARG A 129 9.49 12.96 3.68
C ARG A 129 8.51 14.12 3.84
N LYS A 130 7.68 14.40 2.83
CA LYS A 130 6.67 15.45 2.89
C LYS A 130 5.63 15.16 3.97
N MET A 131 5.18 13.90 4.12
CA MET A 131 4.24 13.47 5.14
C MET A 131 4.78 13.81 6.55
N ILE A 132 6.03 13.51 6.82
CA ILE A 132 6.70 13.82 8.10
C ILE A 132 6.78 15.33 8.32
N GLN A 133 7.14 16.10 7.30
CA GLN A 133 7.26 17.57 7.39
C GLN A 133 5.91 18.23 7.71
N ILE A 134 4.83 17.76 7.12
CA ILE A 134 3.47 18.25 7.38
C ILE A 134 3.01 17.83 8.79
N GLY A 135 3.23 16.60 9.16
CA GLY A 135 3.03 16.05 10.50
C GLY A 135 1.59 15.92 10.97
N SER A 136 0.66 16.84 10.63
CA SER A 136 -0.75 16.80 11.04
C SER A 136 -1.64 17.73 10.22
N GLY A 137 -2.97 17.52 10.32
CA GLY A 137 -3.98 18.42 9.79
C GLY A 137 -4.34 18.22 8.32
N LYS A 138 -5.21 19.10 7.80
CA LYS A 138 -5.82 19.02 6.47
C LYS A 138 -4.81 19.00 5.31
N LYS A 139 -3.60 19.53 5.52
CA LYS A 139 -2.54 19.50 4.50
C LYS A 139 -2.11 18.08 4.14
N LEU A 140 -2.34 17.08 5.00
CA LEU A 140 -2.11 15.67 4.69
C LEU A 140 -3.01 15.13 3.57
N ASN A 141 -4.07 15.83 3.18
CA ASN A 141 -4.88 15.47 2.02
C ASN A 141 -4.06 15.51 0.70
N SER A 142 -3.07 16.39 0.60
CA SER A 142 -2.16 16.40 -0.56
C SER A 142 -1.32 15.12 -0.62
N ILE A 143 -0.94 14.57 0.54
CA ILE A 143 -0.18 13.32 0.63
C ILE A 143 -1.02 12.13 0.17
N LEU A 144 -2.34 12.11 0.46
CA LEU A 144 -3.25 11.11 -0.09
C LEU A 144 -3.26 11.13 -1.63
N GLY A 145 -3.34 12.33 -2.22
CA GLY A 145 -3.29 12.49 -3.68
C GLY A 145 -1.94 12.04 -4.27
N GLU A 146 -0.82 12.40 -3.64
CA GLU A 146 0.51 11.95 -4.07
C GLU A 146 0.67 10.43 -3.92
N THR A 147 0.18 9.83 -2.84
CA THR A 147 0.22 8.38 -2.61
C THR A 147 -0.62 7.65 -3.65
N SER A 148 -1.84 8.12 -3.94
CA SER A 148 -2.71 7.54 -4.99
C SER A 148 -2.05 7.60 -6.36
N ARG A 149 -1.42 8.73 -6.71
CA ARG A 149 -0.65 8.85 -7.94
C ARG A 149 0.51 7.87 -8.00
N ASN A 150 1.28 7.72 -6.91
CA ASN A 150 2.41 6.80 -6.85
C ASN A 150 1.96 5.33 -7.04
N MET A 151 0.82 4.94 -6.44
CA MET A 151 0.20 3.63 -6.64
C MET A 151 -0.18 3.40 -8.11
N LEU A 152 -0.83 4.38 -8.74
CA LEU A 152 -1.22 4.30 -10.15
C LEU A 152 0.02 4.13 -11.04
N PHE A 153 1.08 4.91 -10.78
CA PHE A 153 2.33 4.78 -11.51
C PHE A 153 2.95 3.39 -11.34
N LEU A 154 3.01 2.85 -10.12
CA LEU A 154 3.52 1.49 -9.92
C LEU A 154 2.74 0.47 -10.74
N GLY A 155 1.41 0.53 -10.70
CA GLY A 155 0.56 -0.37 -11.47
C GLY A 155 0.79 -0.27 -12.98
N LEU A 156 0.85 0.94 -13.54
CA LEU A 156 1.10 1.17 -14.97
C LEU A 156 2.51 0.72 -15.38
N LEU A 157 3.53 1.05 -14.58
CA LEU A 157 4.91 0.67 -14.86
C LEU A 157 5.09 -0.86 -14.83
N LEU A 158 4.48 -1.55 -13.85
CA LEU A 158 4.51 -3.02 -13.79
C LEU A 158 3.71 -3.65 -14.93
N ALA A 159 2.57 -3.08 -15.32
CA ALA A 159 1.80 -3.57 -16.46
C ALA A 159 2.58 -3.49 -17.78
N VAL A 160 3.40 -2.44 -17.95
CA VAL A 160 4.28 -2.31 -19.14
C VAL A 160 5.49 -3.23 -19.05
N ALA A 161 6.08 -3.38 -17.87
CA ALA A 161 7.31 -4.16 -17.69
C ALA A 161 7.09 -5.68 -17.69
N LEU A 162 5.89 -6.14 -17.32
CA LEU A 162 5.54 -7.57 -17.25
C LEU A 162 4.86 -8.10 -18.54
N ASN A 163 4.65 -7.24 -19.54
CA ASN A 163 4.03 -7.59 -20.82
C ASN A 163 5.08 -7.91 -21.85
#